data_f2ada108784d46238e0567354658d98c
#
_entry.id   f2ada108784d46238e0567354658d98c
#
_cell.length_a   1.000
_cell.length_b   1.000
_cell.length_c   1.000
_cell.angle_alpha   90.00
_cell.angle_beta   90.00
_cell.angle_gamma   90.00
#
_symmetry.space_group_name_H-M   'P 1'
#
loop_
_entity.id
_entity.type
_entity.pdbx_description
1 polymer ?
#
loop_
_entity_poly.entity_id
_entity_poly.type
_entity_poly.pdbx_seq_one_letter_code
_entity_poly.pdbx_strand_id
1 'polypeptide(L)'
;MSNRKKMIILSLAAAFAVALTASAAFAGPAAQKQSPGDVIGVIDSQLIVSKHPSFEETAKQLQQMVRQKENEARTAVEQEPDQAKKAQIMQAKRMEAAREEQRLMEPIYKDCQEAVRVIARQRNVTIVLEKASVYFGGQDVTDYVIQQLLIKK
;
A
#
# COMPACT_ATOMS: atom_id res chain seq x y z
N MET A 1 -77.14 22.28 -35.54
CA MET A 1 -76.04 21.45 -34.97
C MET A 1 -74.75 22.13 -35.22
N SER A 2 -74.47 22.79 -34.50
CA SER A 2 -73.88 23.26 -33.28
C SER A 2 -72.40 23.53 -33.48
N ASN A 3 -72.03 24.81 -33.62
CA ASN A 3 -70.66 25.33 -33.69
C ASN A 3 -69.80 24.92 -32.48
N ARG A 4 -70.43 24.41 -31.42
CA ARG A 4 -69.72 23.90 -30.23
C ARG A 4 -68.96 22.60 -30.48
N LYS A 5 -69.42 21.73 -31.38
CA LYS A 5 -68.72 20.48 -31.72
C LYS A 5 -67.50 20.67 -32.60
N LYS A 6 -67.50 21.74 -33.42
CA LYS A 6 -66.33 22.13 -34.26
C LYS A 6 -65.22 22.79 -33.44
N MET A 7 -65.58 23.50 -32.37
CA MET A 7 -64.55 24.11 -31.47
C MET A 7 -63.85 23.10 -30.57
N ILE A 8 -64.53 22.01 -30.21
CA ILE A 8 -63.91 20.98 -29.37
C ILE A 8 -62.93 20.11 -30.17
N ILE A 9 -63.19 19.92 -31.47
CA ILE A 9 -62.26 19.15 -32.35
C ILE A 9 -61.03 19.96 -32.68
N LEU A 10 -61.11 21.32 -32.76
CA LEU A 10 -59.98 22.15 -33.04
C LEU A 10 -59.05 22.36 -31.84
N SER A 11 -59.58 22.27 -30.61
CA SER A 11 -58.79 22.38 -29.39
C SER A 11 -58.01 21.11 -29.08
N LEU A 12 -58.45 19.92 -29.57
CA LEU A 12 -57.78 18.67 -29.35
C LEU A 12 -56.58 18.47 -30.31
N ALA A 13 -56.62 19.09 -31.50
CA ALA A 13 -55.51 19.02 -32.45
C ALA A 13 -54.30 19.93 -32.06
N ALA A 14 -54.54 20.99 -31.29
CA ALA A 14 -53.47 21.88 -30.84
C ALA A 14 -52.71 21.32 -29.64
N ALA A 15 -53.29 20.45 -28.86
CA ALA A 15 -52.62 19.83 -27.70
C ALA A 15 -51.66 18.68 -28.07
N PHE A 16 -51.78 18.11 -29.28
CA PHE A 16 -50.93 16.99 -29.72
C PHE A 16 -49.66 17.44 -30.43
N ALA A 17 -49.55 18.73 -30.88
CA ALA A 17 -48.38 19.25 -31.55
C ALA A 17 -47.27 19.73 -30.58
N VAL A 18 -47.58 19.94 -29.30
CA VAL A 18 -46.58 20.40 -28.29
C VAL A 18 -45.83 19.24 -27.63
N ALA A 19 -46.33 17.99 -27.74
CA ALA A 19 -45.71 16.83 -27.12
C ALA A 19 -44.57 16.22 -27.93
N LEU A 20 -44.28 16.67 -29.15
CA LEU A 20 -43.24 16.09 -30.03
C LEU A 20 -41.87 16.83 -30.03
N THR A 21 -41.72 17.91 -29.28
CA THR A 21 -40.47 18.66 -29.25
C THR A 21 -39.65 18.52 -27.96
N ALA A 22 -40.11 17.65 -27.01
CA ALA A 22 -39.43 17.45 -25.75
C ALA A 22 -38.57 16.16 -25.70
N SER A 23 -38.32 15.50 -26.83
CA SER A 23 -37.58 14.23 -26.88
C SER A 23 -36.10 14.35 -27.23
N ALA A 24 -35.52 15.55 -27.19
CA ALA A 24 -34.12 15.76 -27.62
C ALA A 24 -33.17 16.17 -26.49
N ALA A 25 -33.49 15.91 -25.23
CA ALA A 25 -32.58 16.29 -24.14
C ALA A 25 -32.39 15.19 -23.08
N PHE A 26 -32.57 13.91 -23.44
CA PHE A 26 -31.92 12.84 -22.69
C PHE A 26 -30.62 12.46 -23.42
N ALA A 27 -29.68 13.42 -23.49
CA ALA A 27 -28.29 13.06 -23.56
C ALA A 27 -28.02 12.29 -22.26
N GLY A 28 -28.01 10.96 -22.35
CA GLY A 28 -27.54 10.11 -21.26
C GLY A 28 -26.21 10.67 -20.75
N PRO A 29 -25.87 10.45 -19.47
CA PRO A 29 -24.61 10.93 -18.93
C PRO A 29 -23.52 10.51 -19.93
N ALA A 30 -22.79 11.50 -20.45
CA ALA A 30 -21.64 11.25 -21.32
C ALA A 30 -20.84 10.15 -20.65
N ALA A 31 -20.63 9.04 -21.37
CA ALA A 31 -19.81 7.96 -20.88
C ALA A 31 -18.51 8.59 -20.40
N GLN A 32 -18.37 8.75 -19.09
CA GLN A 32 -17.12 9.16 -18.49
C GLN A 32 -16.11 8.18 -19.02
N LYS A 33 -15.13 8.65 -19.80
CA LYS A 33 -13.93 7.89 -20.09
C LYS A 33 -13.46 7.42 -18.73
N GLN A 34 -13.70 6.15 -18.42
CA GLN A 34 -13.12 5.53 -17.25
C GLN A 34 -11.62 5.70 -17.43
N SER A 35 -11.02 6.53 -16.60
CA SER A 35 -9.57 6.53 -16.43
C SER A 35 -9.18 5.08 -16.23
N PRO A 36 -8.09 4.59 -16.87
CA PRO A 36 -7.62 3.23 -16.59
C PRO A 36 -7.62 3.09 -15.08
N GLY A 37 -8.46 2.20 -14.55
CA GLY A 37 -8.64 2.05 -13.12
C GLY A 37 -7.30 1.80 -12.47
N ASP A 38 -7.07 2.35 -11.27
CA ASP A 38 -5.85 2.12 -10.53
C ASP A 38 -5.62 0.62 -10.37
N VAL A 39 -4.46 0.15 -10.82
CA VAL A 39 -4.04 -1.24 -10.65
C VAL A 39 -3.40 -1.35 -9.27
N ILE A 40 -4.07 -2.07 -8.38
CA ILE A 40 -3.58 -2.29 -7.02
C ILE A 40 -2.71 -3.54 -7.00
N GLY A 41 -1.45 -3.39 -6.62
CA GLY A 41 -0.53 -4.48 -6.31
C GLY A 41 -0.60 -4.85 -4.83
N VAL A 42 -0.37 -6.12 -4.55
CA VAL A 42 -0.30 -6.65 -3.18
C VAL A 42 1.04 -7.33 -2.97
N ILE A 43 1.69 -7.08 -1.84
CA ILE A 43 2.96 -7.70 -1.46
C ILE A 43 2.92 -8.26 -0.05
N ASP A 44 3.69 -9.31 0.17
CA ASP A 44 4.08 -9.80 1.49
C ASP A 44 5.49 -9.29 1.79
N SER A 45 5.57 -8.18 2.52
CA SER A 45 6.84 -7.52 2.81
C SER A 45 7.75 -8.38 3.69
N GLN A 46 7.21 -9.18 4.61
CA GLN A 46 7.98 -10.07 5.47
C GLN A 46 8.64 -11.16 4.64
N LEU A 47 7.89 -11.76 3.72
CA LEU A 47 8.43 -12.77 2.82
C LEU A 47 9.53 -12.19 1.92
N ILE A 48 9.32 -11.01 1.34
CA ILE A 48 10.31 -10.32 0.50
C ILE A 48 11.61 -10.10 1.27
N VAL A 49 11.53 -9.53 2.47
CA VAL A 49 12.70 -9.28 3.34
C VAL A 49 13.42 -10.57 3.69
N SER A 50 12.69 -11.63 4.07
CA SER A 50 13.28 -12.92 4.42
C SER A 50 13.98 -13.64 3.25
N LYS A 51 13.60 -13.31 2.01
CA LYS A 51 14.21 -13.84 0.78
C LYS A 51 15.32 -12.96 0.21
N HIS A 52 15.61 -11.82 0.87
CA HIS A 52 16.72 -10.97 0.46
C HIS A 52 18.06 -11.72 0.57
N PRO A 53 18.97 -11.62 -0.43
CA PRO A 53 20.23 -12.38 -0.45
C PRO A 53 21.12 -12.19 0.79
N SER A 54 21.09 -10.97 1.38
CA SER A 54 21.89 -10.65 2.57
C SER A 54 21.14 -10.90 3.89
N PHE A 55 19.89 -11.39 3.86
CA PHE A 55 19.09 -11.50 5.08
C PHE A 55 19.69 -12.44 6.12
N GLU A 56 20.13 -13.63 5.70
CA GLU A 56 20.71 -14.62 6.62
C GLU A 56 21.99 -14.11 7.30
N GLU A 57 22.86 -13.46 6.53
CA GLU A 57 24.10 -12.87 7.05
C GLU A 57 23.78 -11.76 8.05
N THR A 58 22.88 -10.85 7.68
CA THR A 58 22.43 -9.77 8.56
C THR A 58 21.76 -10.29 9.83
N ALA A 59 20.94 -11.35 9.74
CA ALA A 59 20.31 -11.97 10.88
C ALA A 59 21.34 -12.55 11.87
N LYS A 60 22.42 -13.17 11.37
CA LYS A 60 23.52 -13.63 12.21
C LYS A 60 24.25 -12.48 12.92
N GLN A 61 24.52 -11.41 12.19
CA GLN A 61 25.14 -10.19 12.75
C GLN A 61 24.27 -9.57 13.84
N LEU A 62 22.95 -9.47 13.60
CA LEU A 62 22.00 -8.99 14.58
C LEU A 62 22.00 -9.84 15.85
N GLN A 63 21.98 -11.17 15.71
CA GLN A 63 22.00 -12.06 16.86
C GLN A 63 23.28 -11.90 17.70
N GLN A 64 24.42 -11.75 17.05
CA GLN A 64 25.70 -11.51 17.73
C GLN A 64 25.70 -10.16 18.45
N MET A 65 25.25 -9.10 17.78
CA MET A 65 25.14 -7.75 18.34
C MET A 65 24.22 -7.71 19.57
N VAL A 66 23.05 -8.35 19.49
CA VAL A 66 22.11 -8.42 20.63
C VAL A 66 22.78 -9.10 21.84
N ARG A 67 23.40 -10.24 21.64
CA ARG A 67 24.14 -10.95 22.71
C ARG A 67 25.25 -10.09 23.32
N GLN A 68 26.00 -9.38 22.49
CA GLN A 68 27.03 -8.48 22.97
C GLN A 68 26.42 -7.35 23.82
N LYS A 69 25.38 -6.68 23.35
CA LYS A 69 24.72 -5.59 24.08
C LYS A 69 24.08 -6.07 25.39
N GLU A 70 23.51 -7.26 25.41
CA GLU A 70 22.99 -7.88 26.64
C GLU A 70 24.10 -8.14 27.67
N ASN A 71 25.26 -8.65 27.24
CA ASN A 71 26.40 -8.89 28.11
C ASN A 71 26.98 -7.56 28.64
N GLU A 72 27.15 -6.56 27.77
CA GLU A 72 27.59 -5.20 28.19
C GLU A 72 26.62 -4.62 29.22
N ALA A 73 25.31 -4.72 28.98
CA ALA A 73 24.28 -4.24 29.91
C ALA A 73 24.37 -4.96 31.26
N ARG A 74 24.51 -6.30 31.25
CA ARG A 74 24.64 -7.10 32.49
C ARG A 74 25.84 -6.65 33.30
N THR A 75 27.02 -6.59 32.68
CA THR A 75 28.26 -6.19 33.37
C THR A 75 28.14 -4.78 33.95
N ALA A 76 27.59 -3.84 33.19
CA ALA A 76 27.41 -2.47 33.65
C ALA A 76 26.42 -2.36 34.82
N VAL A 77 25.35 -3.14 34.81
CA VAL A 77 24.36 -3.19 35.90
C VAL A 77 24.91 -3.84 37.15
N GLU A 78 25.74 -4.89 37.01
CA GLU A 78 26.38 -5.55 38.17
C GLU A 78 27.33 -4.62 38.92
N GLN A 79 27.98 -3.71 38.22
CA GLN A 79 28.93 -2.76 38.78
C GLN A 79 28.27 -1.48 39.36
N GLU A 80 27.01 -1.22 39.06
CA GLU A 80 26.30 -0.02 39.48
C GLU A 80 25.50 -0.28 40.77
N PRO A 81 25.76 0.42 41.89
CA PRO A 81 25.03 0.23 43.13
C PRO A 81 23.64 0.89 43.15
N ASP A 82 23.42 1.93 42.35
CA ASP A 82 22.17 2.70 42.31
C ASP A 82 21.13 2.05 41.39
N GLN A 83 19.97 1.73 41.94
CA GLN A 83 18.85 1.10 41.21
C GLN A 83 18.30 1.98 40.09
N ALA A 84 18.22 3.30 40.27
CA ALA A 84 17.74 4.21 39.27
C ALA A 84 18.73 4.26 38.05
N LYS A 85 20.01 4.27 38.33
CA LYS A 85 21.06 4.22 37.31
C LYS A 85 21.09 2.88 36.58
N LYS A 86 20.86 1.76 37.27
CA LYS A 86 20.71 0.44 36.61
C LYS A 86 19.62 0.45 35.54
N ALA A 87 18.47 1.04 35.87
CA ALA A 87 17.36 1.16 34.91
C ALA A 87 17.74 2.04 33.69
N GLN A 88 18.46 3.13 33.93
CA GLN A 88 18.94 3.99 32.84
C GLN A 88 19.97 3.28 31.94
N ILE A 89 20.89 2.51 32.51
CA ILE A 89 21.86 1.69 31.75
C ILE A 89 21.11 0.69 30.85
N MET A 90 20.14 -0.04 31.40
CA MET A 90 19.36 -1.00 30.62
C MET A 90 18.60 -0.32 29.46
N GLN A 91 17.99 0.82 29.74
CA GLN A 91 17.29 1.58 28.72
C GLN A 91 18.23 2.09 27.63
N ALA A 92 19.38 2.66 28.00
CA ALA A 92 20.39 3.13 27.05
C ALA A 92 20.87 2.00 26.15
N LYS A 93 21.19 0.82 26.70
CA LYS A 93 21.66 -0.34 25.93
C LYS A 93 20.59 -0.89 24.98
N ARG A 94 19.31 -0.88 25.38
CA ARG A 94 18.21 -1.23 24.49
C ARG A 94 18.09 -0.27 23.32
N MET A 95 18.23 1.03 23.58
CA MET A 95 18.20 2.04 22.51
C MET A 95 19.39 1.91 21.55
N GLU A 96 20.59 1.63 22.08
CA GLU A 96 21.77 1.34 21.25
C GLU A 96 21.52 0.13 20.34
N ALA A 97 20.99 -0.98 20.90
CA ALA A 97 20.68 -2.18 20.14
C ALA A 97 19.65 -1.90 19.04
N ALA A 98 18.59 -1.16 19.35
CA ALA A 98 17.55 -0.81 18.36
C ALA A 98 18.10 0.07 17.21
N ARG A 99 18.98 1.01 17.49
CA ARG A 99 19.63 1.82 16.46
C ARG A 99 20.53 0.98 15.56
N GLU A 100 21.28 0.08 16.15
CA GLU A 100 22.17 -0.81 15.40
C GLU A 100 21.40 -1.82 14.55
N GLU A 101 20.28 -2.35 15.07
CA GLU A 101 19.35 -3.17 14.30
C GLU A 101 18.83 -2.41 13.08
N GLN A 102 18.35 -1.20 13.28
CA GLN A 102 17.90 -0.34 12.19
C GLN A 102 18.99 -0.12 11.15
N ARG A 103 20.24 0.18 11.59
CA ARG A 103 21.37 0.41 10.71
C ARG A 103 21.71 -0.83 9.87
N LEU A 104 21.68 -2.02 10.47
CA LEU A 104 21.98 -3.27 9.78
C LEU A 104 20.88 -3.68 8.80
N MET A 105 19.62 -3.41 9.12
CA MET A 105 18.49 -3.76 8.27
C MET A 105 18.20 -2.72 7.18
N GLU A 106 18.65 -1.47 7.33
CA GLU A 106 18.36 -0.39 6.38
C GLU A 106 18.72 -0.69 4.92
N PRO A 107 19.89 -1.29 4.60
CA PRO A 107 20.22 -1.66 3.22
C PRO A 107 19.21 -2.65 2.63
N ILE A 108 18.80 -3.66 3.40
CA ILE A 108 17.82 -4.65 2.98
C ILE A 108 16.47 -3.98 2.67
N TYR A 109 15.99 -3.11 3.55
CA TYR A 109 14.73 -2.39 3.31
C TYR A 109 14.80 -1.47 2.09
N LYS A 110 15.92 -0.78 1.87
CA LYS A 110 16.13 0.05 0.67
C LYS A 110 16.08 -0.77 -0.61
N ASP A 111 16.77 -1.90 -0.64
CA ASP A 111 16.78 -2.79 -1.80
C ASP A 111 15.39 -3.38 -2.08
N CYS A 112 14.67 -3.81 -1.03
CA CYS A 112 13.29 -4.28 -1.16
C CYS A 112 12.36 -3.18 -1.72
N GLN A 113 12.44 -1.96 -1.21
CA GLN A 113 11.64 -0.84 -1.70
C GLN A 113 11.94 -0.52 -3.16
N GLU A 114 13.21 -0.55 -3.56
CA GLU A 114 13.58 -0.31 -4.96
C GLU A 114 13.07 -1.43 -5.87
N ALA A 115 13.17 -2.69 -5.46
CA ALA A 115 12.62 -3.81 -6.21
C ALA A 115 11.10 -3.68 -6.38
N VAL A 116 10.37 -3.29 -5.33
CA VAL A 116 8.93 -3.01 -5.40
C VAL A 116 8.63 -1.91 -6.42
N ARG A 117 9.39 -0.80 -6.43
CA ARG A 117 9.20 0.29 -7.40
C ARG A 117 9.44 -0.16 -8.83
N VAL A 118 10.47 -0.96 -9.06
CA VAL A 118 10.77 -1.52 -10.40
C VAL A 118 9.60 -2.38 -10.89
N ILE A 119 9.16 -3.33 -10.08
CA ILE A 119 8.05 -4.23 -10.44
C ILE A 119 6.73 -3.48 -10.60
N ALA A 120 6.43 -2.50 -9.76
CA ALA A 120 5.24 -1.67 -9.89
C ALA A 120 5.20 -0.97 -11.26
N ARG A 121 6.32 -0.36 -11.70
CA ARG A 121 6.43 0.27 -13.02
C ARG A 121 6.27 -0.74 -14.16
N GLN A 122 6.94 -1.89 -14.09
CA GLN A 122 6.89 -2.91 -15.13
C GLN A 122 5.49 -3.51 -15.32
N ARG A 123 4.68 -3.53 -14.25
CA ARG A 123 3.34 -4.12 -14.25
C ARG A 123 2.22 -3.11 -14.26
N ASN A 124 2.53 -1.83 -14.45
CA ASN A 124 1.57 -0.73 -14.42
C ASN A 124 0.74 -0.69 -13.12
N VAL A 125 1.33 -1.13 -12.01
CA VAL A 125 0.74 -1.03 -10.68
C VAL A 125 0.87 0.40 -10.20
N THR A 126 -0.25 1.03 -9.82
CA THR A 126 -0.30 2.43 -9.38
C THR A 126 -0.20 2.56 -7.86
N ILE A 127 -0.69 1.55 -7.14
CA ILE A 127 -0.70 1.50 -5.67
C ILE A 127 -0.22 0.11 -5.25
N VAL A 128 0.68 0.05 -4.27
CA VAL A 128 1.12 -1.21 -3.65
C VAL A 128 0.70 -1.20 -2.20
N LEU A 129 0.02 -2.26 -1.78
CA LEU A 129 -0.47 -2.47 -0.42
C LEU A 129 0.15 -3.71 0.20
N GLU A 130 0.25 -3.71 1.52
CA GLU A 130 0.62 -4.91 2.28
C GLU A 130 -0.51 -5.94 2.23
N LYS A 131 -0.16 -7.20 1.95
CA LYS A 131 -1.12 -8.31 1.80
C LYS A 131 -2.03 -8.48 3.02
N ALA A 132 -1.48 -8.31 4.22
CA ALA A 132 -2.23 -8.39 5.46
C ALA A 132 -3.32 -7.31 5.61
N SER A 133 -3.23 -6.22 4.85
CA SER A 133 -4.19 -5.10 4.87
C SER A 133 -5.28 -5.24 3.79
N VAL A 134 -5.18 -6.24 2.88
CA VAL A 134 -6.11 -6.43 1.77
C VAL A 134 -7.04 -7.60 2.07
N TYR A 135 -8.33 -7.32 2.20
CA TYR A 135 -9.33 -8.35 2.44
C TYR A 135 -9.69 -9.14 1.19
N PHE A 136 -9.76 -8.46 0.04
CA PHE A 136 -10.10 -9.09 -1.24
C PHE A 136 -9.59 -8.29 -2.43
N GLY A 137 -9.09 -8.97 -3.45
CA GLY A 137 -8.64 -8.36 -4.72
C GLY A 137 -7.17 -7.93 -4.69
N GLY A 138 -6.76 -7.22 -5.76
CA GLY A 138 -5.38 -6.85 -6.00
C GLY A 138 -4.58 -7.93 -6.74
N GLN A 139 -3.47 -7.50 -7.37
CA GLN A 139 -2.53 -8.38 -8.06
C GLN A 139 -1.36 -8.68 -7.11
N ASP A 140 -1.19 -9.92 -6.70
CA ASP A 140 -0.01 -10.31 -5.92
C ASP A 140 1.26 -10.22 -6.78
N VAL A 141 2.17 -9.36 -6.36
CA VAL A 141 3.45 -9.13 -7.06
C VAL A 141 4.65 -9.57 -6.24
N THR A 142 4.44 -10.24 -5.11
CA THR A 142 5.48 -10.67 -4.17
C THR A 142 6.59 -11.45 -4.83
N ASP A 143 6.26 -12.50 -5.61
CA ASP A 143 7.25 -13.36 -6.27
C ASP A 143 8.07 -12.61 -7.30
N TYR A 144 7.48 -11.65 -8.00
CA TYR A 144 8.21 -10.82 -8.97
C TYR A 144 9.22 -9.91 -8.28
N VAL A 145 8.86 -9.35 -7.10
CA VAL A 145 9.77 -8.55 -6.29
C VAL A 145 10.94 -9.39 -5.79
N ILE A 146 10.67 -10.61 -5.31
CA ILE A 146 11.71 -11.55 -4.88
C ILE A 146 12.66 -11.89 -6.03
N GLN A 147 12.12 -12.22 -7.21
CA GLN A 147 12.94 -12.48 -8.38
C GLN A 147 13.80 -11.28 -8.76
N GLN A 148 13.26 -10.05 -8.69
CA GLN A 148 14.00 -8.83 -8.97
C GLN A 148 15.18 -8.64 -8.01
N LEU A 149 15.02 -8.96 -6.71
CA LEU A 149 16.11 -8.90 -5.73
C LEU A 149 17.23 -9.89 -6.04
N LEU A 150 16.89 -11.08 -6.56
CA LEU A 150 17.87 -12.13 -6.89
C LEU A 150 18.68 -11.81 -8.16
N ILE A 151 18.12 -11.05 -9.10
CA ILE A 151 18.78 -10.68 -10.36
C ILE A 151 19.76 -9.51 -10.16
N LYS A 152 19.53 -8.64 -9.20
CA LYS A 152 20.34 -7.42 -8.95
C LYS A 152 21.72 -7.71 -8.33
N LYS A 153 22.16 -8.95 -8.27
CA LYS A 153 23.41 -9.38 -7.65
C LYS A 153 24.63 -9.14 -8.57
#